data_bd6e60bc0ceae9f90eb5800615312034
#
_entry.id   bd6e60bc0ceae9f90eb5800615312034
#
_cell.length_a   1.000
_cell.length_b   1.000
_cell.length_c   1.000
_cell.angle_alpha   90.00
_cell.angle_beta   90.00
_cell.angle_gamma   90.00
#
_symmetry.space_group_name_H-M   'P 1'
#
loop_
_entity.id
_entity.type
_entity.pdbx_description
1 polymer ?
#
loop_
_entity_poly.entity_id
_entity_poly.type
_entity_poly.pdbx_seq_one_letter_code
_entity_poly.pdbx_strand_id
1 'polypeptide(L)'
;MQRHGEALPFTPWHRLEVRNAIRLALFHRLIDPQQSKTQLKQVDADLRAETLIVHTPIDWISVLRVAEKLGASHNETIGCRSADLFHIAAALEGKAERFLTFDERQKKMARAAGLAYS
;
A
#
# COMPACT_ATOMS: atom_id res chain seq x y z
N MET A 1 8.41 10.92 -2.17
CA MET A 1 8.32 12.21 -1.50
C MET A 1 6.87 12.65 -1.40
N GLN A 2 6.51 13.18 -0.29
CA GLN A 2 5.21 13.77 -0.14
C GLN A 2 5.19 15.17 -0.74
N ARG A 3 4.18 15.46 -1.54
CA ARG A 3 4.05 16.79 -2.10
C ARG A 3 3.48 17.74 -1.05
N HIS A 4 3.76 19.02 -1.22
CA HIS A 4 3.47 20.08 -0.26
C HIS A 4 2.09 19.94 0.42
N GLY A 5 2.08 19.48 1.66
CA GLY A 5 0.88 19.34 2.45
C GLY A 5 -0.06 18.21 2.05
N GLU A 6 0.23 17.47 0.99
CA GLU A 6 -0.57 16.32 0.62
C GLU A 6 -0.27 15.13 1.51
N ALA A 7 -1.32 14.52 2.06
CA ALA A 7 -1.20 13.29 2.79
C ALA A 7 -1.25 12.10 1.84
N LEU A 8 -0.55 11.02 2.19
CA LEU A 8 -0.59 9.78 1.44
C LEU A 8 -1.93 9.07 1.72
N PRO A 9 -2.61 8.55 0.69
CA PRO A 9 -3.78 7.71 0.91
C PRO A 9 -3.42 6.48 1.74
N PHE A 10 -4.24 6.17 2.73
CA PHE A 10 -3.99 5.09 3.66
C PHE A 10 -5.29 4.37 3.97
N THR A 11 -5.38 3.12 3.53
CA THR A 11 -6.56 2.29 3.73
C THR A 11 -6.36 1.35 4.92
N PRO A 12 -7.44 0.72 5.42
CA PRO A 12 -7.31 -0.32 6.43
C PRO A 12 -6.39 -1.46 6.01
N TRP A 13 -6.31 -1.76 4.72
CA TRP A 13 -5.39 -2.75 4.19
C TRP A 13 -3.94 -2.33 4.38
N HIS A 14 -3.62 -1.07 4.07
CA HIS A 14 -2.28 -0.53 4.29
C HIS A 14 -1.91 -0.57 5.77
N ARG A 15 -2.85 -0.25 6.65
CA ARG A 15 -2.62 -0.33 8.09
C ARG A 15 -2.24 -1.74 8.51
N LEU A 16 -2.97 -2.74 8.04
CA LEU A 16 -2.65 -4.14 8.31
C LEU A 16 -1.25 -4.49 7.82
N GLU A 17 -0.92 -4.12 6.60
CA GLU A 17 0.38 -4.42 5.98
C GLU A 17 1.53 -3.81 6.77
N VAL A 18 1.43 -2.53 7.11
CA VAL A 18 2.49 -1.82 7.86
C VAL A 18 2.68 -2.44 9.24
N ARG A 19 1.58 -2.64 9.97
CA ARG A 19 1.66 -3.21 11.31
C ARG A 19 2.20 -4.65 11.28
N ASN A 20 1.78 -5.43 10.31
CA ASN A 20 2.26 -6.80 10.18
C ASN A 20 3.74 -6.86 9.77
N ALA A 21 4.20 -5.93 8.93
CA ALA A 21 5.61 -5.84 8.58
C ALA A 21 6.48 -5.60 9.81
N ILE A 22 6.03 -4.74 10.73
CA ILE A 22 6.73 -4.49 11.99
C ILE A 22 6.77 -5.76 12.84
N ARG A 23 5.65 -6.48 12.94
CA ARG A 23 5.59 -7.73 13.71
C ARG A 23 6.47 -8.82 13.11
N LEU A 24 6.53 -8.92 11.79
CA LEU A 24 7.41 -9.86 11.11
C LEU A 24 8.89 -9.50 11.33
N ALA A 25 9.23 -8.21 11.35
CA ALA A 25 10.58 -7.78 11.66
C ALA A 25 10.99 -8.24 13.06
N LEU A 26 10.09 -8.16 14.03
CA LEU A 26 10.33 -8.68 15.37
C LEU A 26 10.50 -10.20 15.36
N PHE A 27 9.63 -10.91 14.64
CA PHE A 27 9.70 -12.37 14.53
C PHE A 27 11.05 -12.81 13.94
N HIS A 28 11.54 -12.11 12.93
CA HIS A 28 12.82 -12.40 12.30
C HIS A 28 14.01 -11.80 13.03
N ARG A 29 13.78 -11.20 14.19
CA ARG A 29 14.80 -10.60 15.06
C ARG A 29 15.60 -9.48 14.38
N LEU A 30 14.97 -8.77 13.45
CA LEU A 30 15.55 -7.58 12.84
C LEU A 30 15.41 -6.36 13.72
N ILE A 31 14.43 -6.37 14.61
CA ILE A 31 14.21 -5.34 15.63
C ILE A 31 13.94 -6.04 16.97
N ASP A 32 14.11 -5.31 18.06
CA ASP A 32 13.82 -5.83 19.40
C ASP A 32 12.37 -5.47 19.81
N PRO A 33 11.85 -6.08 20.92
CA PRO A 33 10.48 -5.78 21.36
C PRO A 33 10.21 -4.31 21.64
N GLN A 34 11.20 -3.57 22.14
CA GLN A 34 11.02 -2.16 22.42
C GLN A 34 10.89 -1.34 21.14
N GLN A 35 11.71 -1.65 20.15
CA GLN A 35 11.62 -1.02 18.82
C GLN A 35 10.27 -1.31 18.15
N SER A 36 9.80 -2.55 18.26
CA SER A 36 8.49 -2.93 17.74
C SER A 36 7.37 -2.09 18.36
N LYS A 37 7.38 -1.96 19.70
CA LYS A 37 6.40 -1.13 20.40
C LYS A 37 6.46 0.32 19.95
N THR A 38 7.66 0.87 19.85
CA THR A 38 7.85 2.26 19.44
C THR A 38 7.33 2.50 18.03
N GLN A 39 7.66 1.61 17.10
CA GLN A 39 7.23 1.73 15.72
C GLN A 39 5.71 1.61 15.57
N LEU A 40 5.08 0.67 16.30
CA LEU A 40 3.63 0.52 16.27
C LEU A 40 2.93 1.77 16.82
N LYS A 41 3.46 2.34 17.91
CA LYS A 41 2.93 3.59 18.45
C LYS A 41 3.07 4.74 17.48
N GLN A 42 4.18 4.81 16.75
CA GLN A 42 4.41 5.87 15.78
C GLN A 42 3.39 5.79 14.64
N VAL A 43 3.11 4.60 14.13
CA VAL A 43 2.09 4.39 13.10
C VAL A 43 0.72 4.89 13.60
N ASP A 44 0.35 4.52 14.82
CA ASP A 44 -0.92 4.94 15.39
C ASP A 44 -0.98 6.46 15.60
N ALA A 45 0.13 7.07 16.01
CA ALA A 45 0.22 8.52 16.19
C ALA A 45 0.08 9.25 14.86
N ASP A 46 0.73 8.76 13.80
CA ASP A 46 0.65 9.37 12.47
C ASP A 46 -0.77 9.30 11.92
N LEU A 47 -1.46 8.17 12.15
CA LEU A 47 -2.85 8.02 11.73
C LEU A 47 -3.78 8.98 12.47
N ARG A 48 -3.55 9.17 13.79
CA ARG A 48 -4.37 10.10 14.59
C ARG A 48 -4.13 11.54 14.20
N ALA A 49 -2.89 11.89 13.90
CA ALA A 49 -2.52 13.25 13.55
C ALA A 49 -3.04 13.66 12.17
N GLU A 50 -3.24 12.69 11.29
CA GLU A 50 -3.66 12.92 9.89
C GLU A 50 -2.78 13.95 9.17
N THR A 51 -1.52 14.04 9.57
CA THR A 51 -0.57 14.99 8.99
C THR A 51 0.10 14.46 7.74
N LEU A 52 0.32 13.15 7.68
CA LEU A 52 0.99 12.48 6.56
C LEU A 52 0.11 11.47 5.87
N ILE A 53 -0.90 10.95 6.58
CA ILE A 53 -1.70 9.82 6.15
C ILE A 53 -3.17 10.18 6.24
N VAL A 54 -3.92 9.89 5.18
CA VAL A 54 -5.37 10.09 5.14
C VAL A 54 -6.03 8.73 5.00
N HIS A 55 -7.00 8.46 5.89
CA HIS A 55 -7.83 7.26 5.76
C HIS A 55 -8.69 7.36 4.53
N THR A 56 -8.58 6.38 3.65
CA THR A 56 -9.34 6.35 2.40
C THR A 56 -10.38 5.25 2.47
N PRO A 57 -11.67 5.59 2.36
CA PRO A 57 -12.71 4.57 2.25
C PRO A 57 -12.51 3.72 1.01
N ILE A 58 -12.80 2.43 1.13
CA ILE A 58 -12.66 1.49 0.02
C ILE A 58 -14.00 0.86 -0.31
N ASP A 59 -14.34 0.87 -1.60
CA ASP A 59 -15.35 0.00 -2.16
C ASP A 59 -14.66 -1.30 -2.56
N TRP A 60 -14.72 -2.28 -1.69
CA TRP A 60 -14.02 -3.56 -1.86
C TRP A 60 -14.42 -4.31 -3.12
N ILE A 61 -15.69 -4.24 -3.49
CA ILE A 61 -16.18 -4.93 -4.69
C ILE A 61 -15.56 -4.32 -5.94
N SER A 62 -15.56 -3.00 -6.04
CA SER A 62 -14.91 -2.30 -7.16
C SER A 62 -13.42 -2.59 -7.22
N VAL A 63 -12.75 -2.56 -6.09
CA VAL A 63 -11.30 -2.84 -6.02
C VAL A 63 -11.00 -4.25 -6.53
N LEU A 64 -11.77 -5.25 -6.09
CA LEU A 64 -11.56 -6.62 -6.53
C LEU A 64 -11.80 -6.79 -8.03
N ARG A 65 -12.80 -6.11 -8.57
CA ARG A 65 -13.05 -6.13 -10.01
C ARG A 65 -11.90 -5.52 -10.81
N VAL A 66 -11.38 -4.40 -10.35
CA VAL A 66 -10.22 -3.75 -10.99
C VAL A 66 -8.99 -4.64 -10.89
N ALA A 67 -8.74 -5.24 -9.73
CA ALA A 67 -7.62 -6.15 -9.55
C ALA A 67 -7.70 -7.34 -10.51
N GLU A 68 -8.88 -7.91 -10.68
CA GLU A 68 -9.08 -9.04 -11.59
C GLU A 68 -8.84 -8.62 -13.04
N LYS A 69 -9.30 -7.44 -13.45
CA LYS A 69 -9.04 -6.91 -14.79
C LYS A 69 -7.56 -6.68 -15.04
N LEU A 70 -6.84 -6.13 -14.06
CA LEU A 70 -5.41 -5.93 -14.17
C LEU A 70 -4.70 -7.26 -14.34
N GLY A 71 -5.09 -8.26 -13.57
CA GLY A 71 -4.55 -9.60 -13.69
C GLY A 71 -4.77 -10.19 -15.08
N ALA A 72 -5.99 -10.11 -15.58
CA ALA A 72 -6.34 -10.64 -16.89
C ALA A 72 -5.59 -9.94 -18.02
N SER A 73 -5.38 -8.64 -17.90
CA SER A 73 -4.75 -7.83 -18.96
C SER A 73 -3.23 -7.93 -18.98
N HIS A 74 -2.59 -8.07 -17.81
CA HIS A 74 -1.14 -7.87 -17.72
C HIS A 74 -0.38 -8.96 -16.98
N ASN A 75 -1.03 -9.74 -16.13
CA ASN A 75 -0.31 -10.53 -15.15
C ASN A 75 0.37 -11.79 -15.71
N GLU A 76 -0.04 -12.26 -16.86
CA GLU A 76 0.64 -13.36 -17.53
C GLU A 76 2.07 -12.97 -17.94
N THR A 77 2.31 -11.66 -18.08
CA THR A 77 3.62 -11.11 -18.45
C THR A 77 4.38 -10.59 -17.24
N ILE A 78 3.68 -10.05 -16.25
CA ILE A 78 4.31 -9.35 -15.12
C ILE A 78 4.49 -10.25 -13.90
N GLY A 79 3.48 -11.05 -13.57
CA GLY A 79 3.59 -12.02 -12.49
C GLY A 79 3.46 -11.46 -11.07
N CYS A 80 2.57 -10.49 -10.87
CA CYS A 80 2.25 -10.00 -9.54
C CYS A 80 1.44 -11.01 -8.74
N ARG A 81 1.56 -10.96 -7.43
CA ARG A 81 0.69 -11.71 -6.53
C ARG A 81 -0.65 -11.00 -6.40
N SER A 82 -1.67 -11.71 -5.92
CA SER A 82 -3.00 -11.14 -5.73
C SER A 82 -2.99 -9.91 -4.82
N ALA A 83 -2.19 -9.93 -3.74
CA ALA A 83 -2.08 -8.78 -2.86
C ALA A 83 -1.52 -7.55 -3.58
N ASP A 84 -0.56 -7.74 -4.48
CA ASP A 84 0.00 -6.64 -5.27
C ASP A 84 -1.03 -6.05 -6.21
N LEU A 85 -1.80 -6.89 -6.88
CA LEU A 85 -2.90 -6.46 -7.74
C LEU A 85 -3.93 -5.67 -6.94
N PHE A 86 -4.23 -6.14 -5.74
CA PHE A 86 -5.18 -5.49 -4.86
C PHE A 86 -4.72 -4.09 -4.46
N HIS A 87 -3.44 -3.93 -4.09
CA HIS A 87 -2.89 -2.62 -3.73
C HIS A 87 -2.97 -1.62 -4.87
N ILE A 88 -2.62 -2.06 -6.07
CA ILE A 88 -2.66 -1.20 -7.25
C ILE A 88 -4.10 -0.83 -7.60
N ALA A 89 -5.00 -1.80 -7.53
CA ALA A 89 -6.42 -1.56 -7.79
C ALA A 89 -7.02 -0.58 -6.77
N ALA A 90 -6.64 -0.72 -5.49
CA ALA A 90 -7.09 0.20 -4.45
C ALA A 90 -6.60 1.63 -4.71
N ALA A 91 -5.35 1.77 -5.16
CA ALA A 91 -4.81 3.07 -5.52
C ALA A 91 -5.57 3.70 -6.70
N LEU A 92 -5.90 2.91 -7.71
CA LEU A 92 -6.68 3.38 -8.85
C LEU A 92 -8.09 3.81 -8.45
N GLU A 93 -8.78 2.99 -7.67
CA GLU A 93 -10.13 3.31 -7.19
C GLU A 93 -10.13 4.53 -6.27
N GLY A 94 -9.10 4.69 -5.47
CA GLY A 94 -8.94 5.85 -4.60
C GLY A 94 -8.42 7.09 -5.33
N LYS A 95 -8.20 6.98 -6.65
CA LYS A 95 -7.67 8.07 -7.48
C LYS A 95 -6.36 8.64 -6.93
N ALA A 96 -5.52 7.75 -6.45
CA ALA A 96 -4.20 8.13 -5.98
C ALA A 96 -3.38 8.72 -7.12
N GLU A 97 -2.66 9.78 -6.84
CA GLU A 97 -1.80 10.39 -7.84
C GLU A 97 -0.53 9.57 -8.06
N ARG A 98 -0.06 8.91 -7.01
CA ARG A 98 1.17 8.13 -7.06
C ARG A 98 1.03 6.84 -6.26
N PHE A 99 1.72 5.84 -6.72
CA PHE A 99 1.82 4.56 -6.03
C PHE A 99 3.27 4.37 -5.56
N LEU A 100 3.45 4.29 -4.25
CA LEU A 100 4.79 4.13 -3.67
C LEU A 100 5.10 2.65 -3.51
N THR A 101 6.18 2.20 -4.14
CA THR A 101 6.62 0.82 -4.03
C THR A 101 8.09 0.67 -4.37
N PHE A 102 8.73 -0.31 -3.74
CA PHE A 102 10.10 -0.73 -4.07
C PHE A 102 10.12 -2.06 -4.82
N ASP A 103 8.96 -2.66 -5.04
CA ASP A 103 8.85 -3.95 -5.73
C ASP A 103 8.77 -3.73 -7.24
N GLU A 104 9.68 -4.37 -7.99
CA GLU A 104 9.76 -4.19 -9.43
C GLU A 104 8.52 -4.69 -10.17
N ARG A 105 7.88 -5.74 -9.68
CA ARG A 105 6.66 -6.26 -10.29
C ARG A 105 5.50 -5.29 -10.10
N GLN A 106 5.40 -4.69 -8.90
CA GLN A 106 4.39 -3.68 -8.63
C GLN A 106 4.62 -2.44 -9.50
N LYS A 107 5.87 -2.02 -9.68
CA LYS A 107 6.19 -0.89 -10.58
C LYS A 107 5.75 -1.16 -12.01
N LYS A 108 6.03 -2.36 -12.52
CA LYS A 108 5.61 -2.75 -13.87
C LYS A 108 4.10 -2.76 -14.01
N MET A 109 3.42 -3.31 -13.02
CA MET A 109 1.95 -3.36 -13.04
C MET A 109 1.34 -1.96 -12.90
N ALA A 110 1.88 -1.12 -12.04
CA ALA A 110 1.42 0.26 -11.89
C ALA A 110 1.57 1.02 -13.22
N ARG A 111 2.70 0.86 -13.89
CA ARG A 111 2.91 1.48 -15.21
C ARG A 111 1.89 0.97 -16.22
N ALA A 112 1.66 -0.34 -16.30
CA ALA A 112 0.70 -0.94 -17.21
C ALA A 112 -0.72 -0.43 -16.95
N ALA A 113 -1.05 -0.18 -15.69
CA ALA A 113 -2.35 0.37 -15.28
C ALA A 113 -2.47 1.87 -15.49
N GLY A 114 -1.40 2.55 -15.91
CA GLY A 114 -1.42 3.99 -16.11
C GLY A 114 -1.24 4.80 -14.83
N LEU A 115 -0.73 4.19 -13.77
CA LEU A 115 -0.56 4.82 -12.47
C LEU A 115 0.89 5.28 -12.31
N ALA A 116 1.08 6.54 -11.89
CA ALA A 116 2.41 7.03 -11.56
C ALA A 116 2.94 6.33 -10.31
N TYR A 117 4.23 6.04 -10.27
CA TYR A 117 4.84 5.34 -9.14
C TYR A 117 6.17 6.00 -8.74
N SER A 118 6.58 5.70 -7.55
CA SER A 118 7.86 6.12 -7.00
C SER A 118 8.56 4.97 -6.30
#